data_a6f50c183c5413e7c039f2d60a7dbb3b
#
_entry.id   a6f50c183c5413e7c039f2d60a7dbb3b
#
_cell.length_a   1.000
_cell.length_b   1.000
_cell.length_c   1.000
_cell.angle_alpha   90.00
_cell.angle_beta   90.00
_cell.angle_gamma   90.00
#
_symmetry.space_group_name_H-M   'P 1'
#
loop_
_entity.id
_entity.type
_entity.pdbx_description
1 polymer ?
#
loop_
_entity_poly.entity_id
_entity_poly.type
_entity_poly.pdbx_seq_one_letter_code
_entity_poly.pdbx_strand_id
1 'polypeptide(L)'
;AIPGLAIALALIMTYGGFREFRSNWTFILVGHVLYTLPFMVRSILAVLSSINFTELEEGAASLGAGFWQRFFQIIIPNAKPGILAGALMVVTLSIGEFNLTWMLHTPLTKTLPVGLADSYASMRLEVASAYTLVFFVMIIPLLVAMQLMSADKKHKPGRLSTGEDGR
;
A
#
# COMPACT_ATOMS: atom_id res chain seq x y z
N ALA A 1 -9.28 -0.32 10.51
CA ALA A 1 -8.69 0.76 9.71
C ALA A 1 -9.00 2.09 10.42
N ILE A 2 -8.01 2.96 10.56
CA ILE A 2 -8.20 4.30 11.14
C ILE A 2 -8.81 5.17 10.04
N PRO A 3 -9.91 5.90 10.30
CA PRO A 3 -10.50 6.80 9.31
C PRO A 3 -9.50 7.87 8.86
N GLY A 4 -9.39 8.10 7.55
CA GLY A 4 -8.48 9.09 6.97
C GLY A 4 -8.67 10.51 7.54
N LEU A 5 -9.92 10.89 7.81
CA LEU A 5 -10.25 12.18 8.44
C LEU A 5 -9.66 12.33 9.86
N ALA A 6 -9.63 11.25 10.64
CA ALA A 6 -9.04 11.29 11.98
C ALA A 6 -7.52 11.47 11.91
N ILE A 7 -6.85 10.83 10.96
CA ILE A 7 -5.41 11.01 10.71
C ILE A 7 -5.13 12.45 10.28
N ALA A 8 -5.92 12.99 9.36
CA ALA A 8 -5.76 14.35 8.88
C ALA A 8 -5.93 15.37 10.02
N LEU A 9 -6.95 15.21 10.86
CA LEU A 9 -7.19 16.07 12.00
C LEU A 9 -6.03 16.01 13.00
N ALA A 10 -5.56 14.80 13.33
CA ALA A 10 -4.42 14.61 14.24
C ALA A 10 -3.15 15.28 13.70
N LEU A 11 -2.86 15.14 12.41
CA LEU A 11 -1.71 15.79 11.78
C LEU A 11 -1.81 17.31 11.81
N ILE A 12 -2.98 17.87 11.52
CA ILE A 12 -3.18 19.33 11.57
C ILE A 12 -3.04 19.86 12.99
N MET A 13 -3.62 19.20 13.98
CA MET A 13 -3.54 19.62 15.37
C MET A 13 -2.12 19.54 15.93
N THR A 14 -1.36 18.52 15.53
CA THR A 14 0.00 18.31 16.07
C THR A 14 1.05 19.10 15.33
N TYR A 15 0.99 19.14 14.00
CA TYR A 15 2.04 19.69 13.14
C TYR A 15 1.60 20.87 12.28
N GLY A 16 0.35 21.28 12.32
CA GLY A 16 -0.18 22.38 11.51
C GLY A 16 0.46 23.74 11.79
N GLY A 17 1.06 23.94 12.96
CA GLY A 17 1.83 25.13 13.30
C GLY A 17 3.18 25.29 12.59
N PHE A 18 3.72 24.20 12.04
CA PHE A 18 4.98 24.20 11.29
C PHE A 18 4.72 24.57 9.83
N ARG A 19 4.74 25.85 9.51
CA ARG A 19 4.35 26.41 8.21
C ARG A 19 5.02 25.73 7.00
N GLU A 20 6.33 25.55 7.06
CA GLU A 20 7.10 24.95 5.97
C GLU A 20 6.68 23.50 5.71
N PHE A 21 6.49 22.72 6.77
CA PHE A 21 6.03 21.35 6.67
C PHE A 21 4.56 21.29 6.21
N ARG A 22 3.68 22.13 6.80
CA ARG A 22 2.25 22.16 6.50
C ARG A 22 1.96 22.51 5.03
N SER A 23 2.76 23.39 4.43
CA SER A 23 2.60 23.81 3.03
C SER A 23 3.31 22.92 2.02
N ASN A 24 4.12 21.98 2.46
CA ASN A 24 4.88 21.09 1.61
C ASN A 24 4.05 19.84 1.26
N TRP A 25 4.31 19.24 0.10
CA TRP A 25 3.72 17.97 -0.33
C TRP A 25 4.05 16.81 0.63
N THR A 26 5.14 16.91 1.36
CA THR A 26 5.55 15.91 2.37
C THR A 26 4.52 15.77 3.50
N PHE A 27 3.75 16.81 3.79
CA PHE A 27 2.67 16.73 4.78
C PHE A 27 1.57 15.78 4.35
N ILE A 28 1.18 15.83 3.07
CA ILE A 28 0.23 14.90 2.47
C ILE A 28 0.83 13.49 2.42
N LEU A 29 2.11 13.36 2.04
CA LEU A 29 2.80 12.09 2.00
C LEU A 29 2.76 11.36 3.35
N VAL A 30 3.08 12.06 4.43
CA VAL A 30 3.01 11.49 5.79
C VAL A 30 1.60 11.00 6.11
N GLY A 31 0.58 11.77 5.77
CA GLY A 31 -0.82 11.36 5.93
C GLY A 31 -1.16 10.08 5.17
N HIS A 32 -0.75 10.00 3.90
CA HIS A 32 -0.97 8.80 3.06
C HIS A 32 -0.21 7.58 3.60
N VAL A 33 1.03 7.77 4.04
CA VAL A 33 1.82 6.68 4.66
C VAL A 33 1.13 6.15 5.91
N LEU A 34 0.71 7.03 6.82
CA LEU A 34 0.00 6.62 8.04
C LEU A 34 -1.32 5.91 7.74
N TYR A 35 -2.05 6.38 6.74
CA TYR A 35 -3.30 5.77 6.30
C TYR A 35 -3.11 4.38 5.69
N THR A 36 -2.07 4.21 4.87
CA THR A 36 -1.84 2.97 4.11
C THR A 36 -0.98 1.95 4.85
N LEU A 37 -0.22 2.36 5.85
CA LEU A 37 0.68 1.51 6.62
C LEU A 37 0.04 0.22 7.17
N PRO A 38 -1.18 0.25 7.77
CA PRO A 38 -1.82 -0.96 8.25
C PRO A 38 -2.08 -2.00 7.16
N PHE A 39 -2.37 -1.56 5.95
CA PHE A 39 -2.61 -2.45 4.80
C PHE A 39 -1.33 -3.13 4.34
N MET A 40 -0.22 -2.38 4.30
CA MET A 40 1.10 -2.92 3.98
C MET A 40 1.54 -3.97 5.00
N VAL A 41 1.43 -3.64 6.29
CA VAL A 41 1.77 -4.57 7.38
C VAL A 41 0.93 -5.84 7.29
N ARG A 42 -0.38 -5.73 7.08
CA ARG A 42 -1.27 -6.90 6.94
C ARG A 42 -0.92 -7.76 5.74
N SER A 43 -0.56 -7.17 4.61
CA SER A 43 -0.16 -7.91 3.41
C SER A 43 1.10 -8.74 3.65
N ILE A 44 2.10 -8.17 4.32
CA ILE A 44 3.34 -8.85 4.67
C ILE A 44 3.07 -9.96 5.69
N LEU A 45 2.33 -9.67 6.75
CA LEU A 45 2.00 -10.66 7.79
C LEU A 45 1.21 -11.84 7.23
N ALA A 46 0.27 -11.60 6.31
CA ALA A 46 -0.50 -12.66 5.68
C ALA A 46 0.38 -13.67 4.94
N VAL A 47 1.44 -13.19 4.27
CA VAL A 47 2.40 -14.07 3.57
C VAL A 47 3.29 -14.79 4.57
N LEU A 48 3.83 -14.10 5.55
CA LEU A 48 4.71 -14.71 6.57
C LEU A 48 3.96 -15.74 7.43
N SER A 49 2.69 -15.50 7.73
CA SER A 49 1.85 -16.46 8.47
C SER A 49 1.45 -17.68 7.66
N SER A 50 1.52 -17.63 6.33
CA SER A 50 1.21 -18.76 5.45
C SER A 50 2.36 -19.77 5.32
N ILE A 51 3.53 -19.42 5.80
CA ILE A 51 4.71 -20.27 5.91
C ILE A 51 5.06 -20.40 7.39
N ASN A 52 5.69 -21.51 7.79
CA ASN A 52 6.17 -21.68 9.17
C ASN A 52 7.38 -20.77 9.43
N PHE A 53 7.15 -19.45 9.35
CA PHE A 53 8.20 -18.43 9.42
C PHE A 53 8.99 -18.51 10.72
N THR A 54 8.31 -18.75 11.84
CA THR A 54 8.94 -18.87 13.17
C THR A 54 9.94 -20.02 13.20
N GLU A 55 9.59 -21.18 12.64
CA GLU A 55 10.49 -22.34 12.58
C GLU A 55 11.72 -22.05 11.70
N LEU A 56 11.53 -21.34 10.59
CA LEU A 56 12.66 -20.94 9.72
C LEU A 56 13.61 -19.98 10.44
N GLU A 57 13.06 -19.03 11.19
CA GLU A 57 13.85 -18.06 11.94
C GLU A 57 14.61 -18.71 13.11
N GLU A 58 13.94 -19.57 13.86
CA GLU A 58 14.54 -20.32 14.97
C GLU A 58 15.62 -21.30 14.49
N GLY A 59 15.36 -21.99 13.37
CA GLY A 59 16.34 -22.86 12.73
C GLY A 59 17.61 -22.12 12.31
N ALA A 60 17.46 -20.95 11.69
CA ALA A 60 18.59 -20.11 11.30
C ALA A 60 19.35 -19.56 12.53
N ALA A 61 18.63 -19.18 13.57
CA ALA A 61 19.24 -18.74 14.83
C ALA A 61 20.07 -19.85 15.48
N SER A 62 19.57 -21.09 15.47
CA SER A 62 20.27 -22.28 15.99
C SER A 62 21.56 -22.57 15.23
N LEU A 63 21.63 -22.20 13.94
CA LEU A 63 22.82 -22.29 13.11
C LEU A 63 23.78 -21.10 13.28
N GLY A 64 23.49 -20.18 14.21
CA GLY A 64 24.35 -19.03 14.52
C GLY A 64 24.12 -17.82 13.64
N ALA A 65 23.03 -17.78 12.84
CA ALA A 65 22.72 -16.61 12.02
C ALA A 65 22.38 -15.38 12.87
N GLY A 66 23.09 -14.28 12.68
CA GLY A 66 22.83 -13.01 13.33
C GLY A 66 21.52 -12.36 12.86
N PHE A 67 21.03 -11.37 13.61
CA PHE A 67 19.77 -10.66 13.29
C PHE A 67 19.72 -10.12 11.86
N TRP A 68 20.75 -9.38 11.43
CA TRP A 68 20.80 -8.81 10.08
C TRP A 68 20.87 -9.88 8.99
N GLN A 69 21.55 -11.00 9.24
CA GLN A 69 21.60 -12.10 8.30
C GLN A 69 20.22 -12.74 8.14
N ARG A 70 19.50 -12.99 9.22
CA ARG A 70 18.13 -13.50 9.18
C ARG A 70 17.18 -12.52 8.47
N PHE A 71 17.32 -11.23 8.76
CA PHE A 71 16.49 -10.19 8.17
C PHE A 71 16.63 -10.15 6.64
N PHE A 72 17.85 -10.06 6.12
CA PHE A 72 18.08 -9.93 4.67
C PHE A 72 17.99 -11.26 3.92
N GLN A 73 18.32 -12.38 4.51
CA GLN A 73 18.37 -13.68 3.83
C GLN A 73 17.13 -14.54 4.03
N ILE A 74 16.33 -14.28 5.07
CA ILE A 74 15.13 -15.05 5.37
C ILE A 74 13.88 -14.19 5.32
N ILE A 75 13.81 -13.10 6.11
CA ILE A 75 12.59 -12.30 6.23
C ILE A 75 12.24 -11.64 4.89
N ILE A 76 13.13 -10.85 4.33
CA ILE A 76 12.87 -10.10 3.10
C ILE A 76 12.52 -11.01 1.92
N PRO A 77 13.31 -12.07 1.60
CA PRO A 77 12.99 -12.94 0.48
C PRO A 77 11.64 -13.64 0.60
N ASN A 78 11.28 -14.10 1.80
CA ASN A 78 10.00 -14.75 2.04
C ASN A 78 8.83 -13.77 2.09
N ALA A 79 9.06 -12.53 2.54
CA ALA A 79 8.07 -11.46 2.57
C ALA A 79 7.83 -10.82 1.19
N LYS A 80 8.72 -11.02 0.22
CA LYS A 80 8.68 -10.36 -1.10
C LYS A 80 7.31 -10.41 -1.78
N PRO A 81 6.59 -11.55 -1.85
CA PRO A 81 5.25 -11.57 -2.44
C PRO A 81 4.25 -10.69 -1.68
N GLY A 82 4.37 -10.62 -0.36
CA GLY A 82 3.54 -9.76 0.50
C GLY A 82 3.88 -8.28 0.32
N ILE A 83 5.17 -7.95 0.17
CA ILE A 83 5.64 -6.58 -0.09
C ILE A 83 5.10 -6.10 -1.45
N LEU A 84 5.20 -6.91 -2.51
CA LEU A 84 4.70 -6.54 -3.84
C LEU A 84 3.18 -6.36 -3.86
N ALA A 85 2.43 -7.29 -3.28
CA ALA A 85 0.98 -7.18 -3.19
C ALA A 85 0.56 -5.98 -2.32
N GLY A 86 1.23 -5.77 -1.20
CA GLY A 86 1.02 -4.62 -0.33
C GLY A 86 1.33 -3.29 -1.01
N ALA A 87 2.42 -3.22 -1.76
CA ALA A 87 2.81 -2.02 -2.51
C ALA A 87 1.75 -1.63 -3.56
N LEU A 88 1.25 -2.59 -4.34
CA LEU A 88 0.17 -2.33 -5.31
C LEU A 88 -1.11 -1.85 -4.62
N MET A 89 -1.48 -2.47 -3.50
CA MET A 89 -2.64 -2.07 -2.72
C MET A 89 -2.47 -0.66 -2.15
N VAL A 90 -1.32 -0.35 -1.57
CA VAL A 90 -0.98 0.97 -1.01
C VAL A 90 -1.04 2.06 -2.08
N VAL A 91 -0.44 1.81 -3.25
CA VAL A 91 -0.47 2.77 -4.37
C VAL A 91 -1.91 3.00 -4.85
N THR A 92 -2.70 1.94 -4.99
CA THR A 92 -4.11 2.05 -5.41
C THR A 92 -4.94 2.84 -4.41
N LEU A 93 -4.79 2.56 -3.11
CA LEU A 93 -5.48 3.30 -2.04
C LEU A 93 -5.04 4.76 -1.99
N SER A 94 -3.74 5.02 -2.16
CA SER A 94 -3.19 6.37 -2.13
C SER A 94 -3.66 7.24 -3.31
N ILE A 95 -3.72 6.66 -4.52
CA ILE A 95 -4.22 7.37 -5.71
C ILE A 95 -5.70 7.73 -5.56
N GLY A 96 -6.50 6.85 -4.99
CA GLY A 96 -7.94 7.05 -4.81
C GLY A 96 -8.32 7.80 -3.53
N GLU A 97 -7.36 8.13 -2.67
CA GLU A 97 -7.64 8.79 -1.40
C GLU A 97 -8.05 10.26 -1.62
N PHE A 98 -9.19 10.64 -1.07
CA PHE A 98 -9.76 11.97 -1.19
C PHE A 98 -9.90 12.70 0.16
N ASN A 99 -10.49 12.05 1.14
CA ASN A 99 -10.94 12.71 2.38
C ASN A 99 -9.79 13.27 3.22
N LEU A 100 -8.73 12.50 3.40
CA LEU A 100 -7.52 12.91 4.13
C LEU A 100 -6.84 14.06 3.36
N THR A 101 -6.65 13.89 2.06
CA THR A 101 -5.98 14.88 1.22
C THR A 101 -6.79 16.16 1.12
N TRP A 102 -8.12 16.08 1.07
CA TRP A 102 -8.98 17.26 1.09
C TRP A 102 -8.72 18.17 2.29
N MET A 103 -8.46 17.61 3.46
CA MET A 103 -8.12 18.36 4.66
C MET A 103 -6.66 18.84 4.68
N LEU A 104 -5.74 18.07 4.12
CA LEU A 104 -4.30 18.36 4.20
C LEU A 104 -3.77 19.21 3.05
N HIS A 105 -4.45 19.27 1.91
CA HIS A 105 -3.93 19.94 0.72
C HIS A 105 -3.83 21.46 0.87
N THR A 106 -2.99 22.04 0.04
CA THR A 106 -2.91 23.47 -0.25
C THR A 106 -3.19 23.68 -1.74
N PRO A 107 -3.44 24.91 -2.21
CA PRO A 107 -3.63 25.17 -3.64
C PRO A 107 -2.52 24.63 -4.56
N LEU A 108 -1.31 24.50 -4.02
CA LEU A 108 -0.12 24.02 -4.74
C LEU A 108 0.16 22.51 -4.58
N THR A 109 -0.56 21.81 -3.70
CA THR A 109 -0.30 20.40 -3.35
C THR A 109 -1.53 19.51 -3.54
N LYS A 110 -2.31 19.74 -4.59
CA LYS A 110 -3.50 18.94 -4.89
C LYS A 110 -3.13 17.58 -5.47
N THR A 111 -3.80 16.53 -5.02
CA THR A 111 -3.80 15.22 -5.68
C THR A 111 -4.86 15.17 -6.78
N LEU A 112 -4.85 14.12 -7.62
CA LEU A 112 -5.82 13.95 -8.70
C LEU A 112 -7.28 14.00 -8.23
N PRO A 113 -7.71 13.25 -7.19
CA PRO A 113 -9.10 13.32 -6.71
C PRO A 113 -9.48 14.70 -6.19
N VAL A 114 -8.57 15.37 -5.47
CA VAL A 114 -8.81 16.74 -4.95
C VAL A 114 -8.87 17.75 -6.09
N GLY A 115 -7.98 17.65 -7.07
CA GLY A 115 -7.99 18.51 -8.26
C GLY A 115 -9.26 18.33 -9.10
N LEU A 116 -9.73 17.11 -9.24
CA LEU A 116 -11.00 16.77 -9.89
C LEU A 116 -12.18 17.44 -9.17
N ALA A 117 -12.30 17.25 -7.87
CA ALA A 117 -13.38 17.80 -7.07
C ALA A 117 -13.39 19.34 -7.08
N ASP A 118 -12.22 19.95 -6.95
CA ASP A 118 -12.06 21.42 -6.99
C ASP A 118 -12.43 21.98 -8.38
N SER A 119 -12.02 21.32 -9.45
CA SER A 119 -12.36 21.73 -10.82
C SER A 119 -13.85 21.62 -11.09
N TYR A 120 -14.50 20.56 -10.61
CA TYR A 120 -15.93 20.38 -10.70
C TYR A 120 -16.70 21.45 -9.91
N ALA A 121 -16.32 21.69 -8.66
CA ALA A 121 -16.93 22.71 -7.80
C ALA A 121 -16.76 24.12 -8.36
N SER A 122 -15.68 24.38 -9.11
CA SER A 122 -15.42 25.65 -9.79
C SER A 122 -16.03 25.74 -11.18
N MET A 123 -16.92 24.80 -11.56
CA MET A 123 -17.59 24.73 -12.87
C MET A 123 -16.63 24.63 -14.08
N ARG A 124 -15.39 24.22 -13.85
CA ARG A 124 -14.39 24.00 -14.92
C ARG A 124 -14.48 22.56 -15.43
N LEU A 125 -15.58 22.25 -16.12
CA LEU A 125 -15.91 20.89 -16.53
C LEU A 125 -14.89 20.27 -17.49
N GLU A 126 -14.28 21.07 -18.36
CA GLU A 126 -13.22 20.61 -19.27
C GLU A 126 -11.99 20.11 -18.51
N VAL A 127 -11.58 20.87 -17.49
CA VAL A 127 -10.46 20.49 -16.62
C VAL A 127 -10.82 19.26 -15.78
N ALA A 128 -12.03 19.20 -15.24
CA ALA A 128 -12.52 18.05 -14.48
C ALA A 128 -12.53 16.78 -15.36
N SER A 129 -12.94 16.88 -16.62
CA SER A 129 -12.91 15.76 -17.56
C SER A 129 -11.49 15.28 -17.83
N ALA A 130 -10.52 16.19 -17.97
CA ALA A 130 -9.11 15.82 -18.13
C ALA A 130 -8.56 15.10 -16.90
N TYR A 131 -8.87 15.57 -15.69
CA TYR A 131 -8.52 14.86 -14.44
C TYR A 131 -9.10 13.44 -14.39
N THR A 132 -10.35 13.27 -14.81
CA THR A 132 -11.01 11.97 -14.85
C THR A 132 -10.29 11.00 -15.79
N LEU A 133 -9.94 11.46 -16.99
CA LEU A 133 -9.20 10.63 -17.97
C LEU A 133 -7.83 10.21 -17.43
N VAL A 134 -7.08 11.13 -16.86
CA VAL A 134 -5.76 10.83 -16.26
C VAL A 134 -5.91 9.84 -15.11
N PHE A 135 -6.93 10.00 -14.27
CA PHE A 135 -7.21 9.07 -13.18
C PHE A 135 -7.46 7.65 -13.70
N PHE A 136 -8.30 7.48 -14.73
CA PHE A 136 -8.56 6.17 -15.31
C PHE A 136 -7.31 5.54 -15.95
N VAL A 137 -6.52 6.32 -16.67
CA VAL A 137 -5.26 5.85 -17.26
C VAL A 137 -4.27 5.37 -16.20
N MET A 138 -4.28 5.96 -15.01
CA MET A 138 -3.42 5.54 -13.91
C MET A 138 -3.98 4.34 -13.14
N ILE A 139 -5.29 4.31 -12.86
CA ILE A 139 -5.88 3.30 -11.98
C ILE A 139 -6.10 1.95 -12.67
N ILE A 140 -6.47 1.94 -13.94
CA ILE A 140 -6.77 0.70 -14.68
C ILE A 140 -5.55 -0.24 -14.72
N PRO A 141 -4.34 0.20 -15.11
CA PRO A 141 -3.15 -0.66 -15.11
C PRO A 141 -2.83 -1.23 -13.71
N LEU A 142 -3.04 -0.45 -12.65
CA LEU A 142 -2.84 -0.91 -11.27
C LEU A 142 -3.82 -2.01 -10.89
N LEU A 143 -5.10 -1.84 -11.22
CA LEU A 143 -6.12 -2.86 -10.96
C LEU A 143 -5.83 -4.14 -11.74
N VAL A 144 -5.43 -4.03 -13.01
CA VAL A 144 -5.03 -5.18 -13.83
C VAL A 144 -3.82 -5.89 -13.21
N ALA A 145 -2.79 -5.15 -12.80
CA ALA A 145 -1.62 -5.72 -12.13
C ALA A 145 -1.99 -6.48 -10.84
N MET A 146 -2.88 -5.91 -10.03
CA MET A 146 -3.39 -6.57 -8.82
C MET A 146 -4.14 -7.87 -9.14
N GLN A 147 -4.98 -7.87 -10.18
CA GLN A 147 -5.72 -9.05 -10.60
C GLN A 147 -4.80 -10.15 -11.11
N LEU A 148 -3.82 -9.82 -11.95
CA LEU A 148 -2.84 -10.78 -12.47
C LEU A 148 -2.02 -11.42 -11.33
N MET A 149 -1.57 -10.64 -10.37
CA MET A 149 -0.86 -11.17 -9.19
C MET A 149 -1.73 -12.06 -8.30
N SER A 150 -3.02 -11.79 -8.20
CA SER A 150 -3.98 -12.61 -7.45
C SER A 150 -4.32 -13.91 -8.19
N ALA A 151 -4.37 -13.90 -9.53
CA ALA A 151 -4.64 -15.07 -10.35
C ALA A 151 -3.51 -16.10 -10.30
N ASP A 152 -2.27 -15.63 -10.31
CA ASP A 152 -1.08 -16.49 -10.26
C ASP A 152 -0.99 -17.33 -8.97
N LYS A 153 -1.53 -16.82 -7.87
CA LYS A 153 -1.63 -17.56 -6.59
C LYS A 153 -2.63 -18.70 -6.61
N LYS A 154 -3.67 -18.64 -7.46
CA LYS A 154 -4.71 -19.69 -7.56
C LYS A 154 -4.27 -20.87 -8.43
N HIS A 155 -3.22 -20.74 -9.22
CA HIS A 155 -2.82 -21.75 -10.21
C HIS A 155 -1.61 -22.62 -9.78
N LYS A 156 -1.29 -22.70 -8.46
CA LYS A 156 -0.45 -23.78 -7.93
C LYS A 156 -1.37 -24.85 -7.32
N PRO A 157 -1.88 -25.84 -8.07
CA PRO A 157 -2.48 -27.02 -7.48
C PRO A 157 -1.38 -27.74 -6.71
N GLY A 158 -1.65 -28.04 -5.45
CA GLY A 158 -0.80 -28.90 -4.66
C GLY A 158 -0.54 -30.16 -5.49
N ARG A 159 0.71 -30.45 -5.77
CA ARG A 159 1.16 -31.75 -6.24
C ARG A 159 0.84 -32.75 -5.12
N LEU A 160 -0.38 -33.28 -5.16
CA LEU A 160 -0.67 -34.51 -4.46
C LEU A 160 0.25 -35.55 -5.10
N SER A 161 1.31 -35.91 -4.39
CA SER A 161 2.02 -37.14 -4.67
C SER A 161 1.04 -38.29 -4.40
N THR A 162 0.39 -38.77 -5.45
CA THR A 162 -0.15 -40.11 -5.42
C THR A 162 1.04 -41.06 -5.35
N GLY A 163 1.45 -41.35 -4.11
CA GLY A 163 2.21 -42.54 -3.82
C GLY A 163 1.27 -43.71 -4.03
N GLU A 164 1.24 -44.22 -5.24
CA GLU A 164 0.66 -45.50 -5.55
C GLU A 164 1.60 -46.55 -5.01
N ASP A 165 1.23 -47.07 -3.87
CA ASP A 165 1.82 -48.27 -3.32
C ASP A 165 1.27 -49.46 -4.10
N GLY A 166 2.19 -50.20 -4.62
CA GLY A 166 1.95 -51.49 -5.26
C GLY A 166 2.81 -52.56 -4.66
N ARG A 167 2.20 -53.36 -3.78
CA ARG A 167 2.63 -54.71 -3.34
C ARG A 167 3.60 -54.80 -2.18
#